data_d02723d3bd6c2407d28a11d6b731bf6c
#
_entry.id   d02723d3bd6c2407d28a11d6b731bf6c
#
_cell.length_a   1.000
_cell.length_b   1.000
_cell.length_c   1.000
_cell.angle_alpha   90.00
_cell.angle_beta   90.00
_cell.angle_gamma   90.00
#
_symmetry.space_group_name_H-M   'P 1'
#
loop_
_entity.id
_entity.type
_entity.pdbx_description
1 polymer ?
#
loop_
_entity_poly.entity_id
_entity_poly.type
_entity_poly.pdbx_seq_one_letter_code
_entity_poly.pdbx_strand_id
1 'polypeptide(L)'
;MKNLFLIIILFFAINANAQQGFVMMNQNKVEFSNQGKAYKIFDDYMNPIWNQLVDEGMIISYSMMTHAWGDEWNLNYMIITKDHASFLKAWSEGFKRIRSTVPQEKWDELMRYTLEHKDNLYSLRHHYDGKKN
;
A
#
# COMPACT_ATOMS: atom_id res chain seq x y z
N MET A 1 -48.26 7.56 -3.50
CA MET A 1 -47.31 6.59 -4.09
C MET A 1 -46.00 7.23 -4.60
N LYS A 2 -46.05 8.43 -5.24
CA LYS A 2 -44.81 9.13 -5.71
C LYS A 2 -43.77 9.46 -4.60
N ASN A 3 -44.25 9.84 -3.40
CA ASN A 3 -43.37 10.20 -2.30
C ASN A 3 -42.67 9.00 -1.63
N LEU A 4 -43.29 7.80 -1.70
CA LEU A 4 -42.71 6.57 -1.19
C LEU A 4 -41.52 6.11 -2.04
N PHE A 5 -41.60 6.32 -3.35
CA PHE A 5 -40.53 5.98 -4.29
C PHE A 5 -39.27 6.87 -4.09
N LEU A 6 -39.50 8.16 -3.77
CA LEU A 6 -38.40 9.10 -3.49
C LEU A 6 -37.65 8.74 -2.21
N ILE A 7 -38.35 8.30 -1.17
CA ILE A 7 -37.76 7.88 0.11
C ILE A 7 -36.88 6.62 -0.07
N ILE A 8 -37.34 5.66 -0.89
CA ILE A 8 -36.59 4.44 -1.18
C ILE A 8 -35.28 4.76 -1.93
N ILE A 9 -35.33 5.67 -2.91
CA ILE A 9 -34.14 6.10 -3.66
C ILE A 9 -33.14 6.82 -2.73
N LEU A 10 -33.61 7.66 -1.81
CA LEU A 10 -32.75 8.33 -0.82
C LEU A 10 -32.08 7.31 0.12
N PHE A 11 -32.77 6.26 0.56
CA PHE A 11 -32.20 5.21 1.42
C PHE A 11 -31.11 4.39 0.70
N PHE A 12 -31.27 4.12 -0.59
CA PHE A 12 -30.23 3.44 -1.38
C PHE A 12 -29.01 4.33 -1.63
N ALA A 13 -29.20 5.64 -1.81
CA ALA A 13 -28.11 6.59 -2.00
C ALA A 13 -27.24 6.77 -0.76
N ILE A 14 -27.80 6.65 0.45
CA ILE A 14 -27.06 6.80 1.72
C ILE A 14 -26.17 5.58 2.00
N ASN A 15 -26.54 4.39 1.53
CA ASN A 15 -25.75 3.18 1.75
C ASN A 15 -24.62 2.96 0.73
N ALA A 16 -24.54 3.77 -0.33
CA ALA A 16 -23.54 3.61 -1.39
C ALA A 16 -22.15 4.16 -1.02
N ASN A 17 -21.98 4.82 0.12
CA ASN A 17 -20.74 5.53 0.48
C ASN A 17 -19.89 4.88 1.58
N ALA A 18 -20.21 3.66 1.99
CA ALA A 18 -19.39 2.93 2.96
C ALA A 18 -18.40 1.96 2.27
N GLN A 19 -17.73 2.42 1.22
CA GLN A 19 -16.66 1.64 0.64
C GLN A 19 -15.46 1.73 1.57
N GLN A 20 -15.25 0.69 2.37
CA GLN A 20 -14.13 0.59 3.28
C GLN A 20 -12.83 0.51 2.48
N GLY A 21 -11.94 1.47 2.69
CA GLY A 21 -10.58 1.41 2.18
C GLY A 21 -9.82 0.19 2.72
N PHE A 22 -8.76 -0.18 2.05
CA PHE A 22 -7.87 -1.25 2.46
C PHE A 22 -6.47 -0.72 2.67
N VAL A 23 -5.83 -1.24 3.72
CA VAL A 23 -4.43 -0.96 4.05
C VAL A 23 -3.65 -2.26 3.94
N MET A 24 -2.71 -2.30 3.01
CA MET A 24 -1.72 -3.36 2.97
C MET A 24 -0.48 -2.90 3.72
N MET A 25 -0.02 -3.71 4.65
CA MET A 25 1.21 -3.52 5.39
C MET A 25 2.16 -4.68 5.07
N ASN A 26 3.25 -4.37 4.36
CA ASN A 26 4.36 -5.28 4.20
C ASN A 26 5.43 -4.95 5.23
N GLN A 27 5.88 -5.95 5.96
CA GLN A 27 6.85 -5.83 7.02
C GLN A 27 8.01 -6.77 6.76
N ASN A 28 9.22 -6.22 6.78
CA ASN A 28 10.44 -6.97 6.53
C ASN A 28 11.41 -6.84 7.70
N LYS A 29 12.03 -7.94 8.04
CA LYS A 29 13.16 -8.02 8.92
C LYS A 29 14.42 -8.15 8.07
N VAL A 30 15.17 -7.08 7.97
CA VAL A 30 16.42 -7.02 7.22
C VAL A 30 17.58 -7.14 8.17
N GLU A 31 18.59 -7.92 7.80
CA GLU A 31 19.83 -8.02 8.56
C GLU A 31 20.43 -6.64 8.80
N PHE A 32 20.79 -6.33 10.06
CA PHE A 32 21.22 -5.00 10.47
C PHE A 32 22.39 -4.45 9.62
N SER A 33 23.36 -5.29 9.32
CA SER A 33 24.53 -4.95 8.49
C SER A 33 24.19 -4.57 7.04
N ASN A 34 23.01 -4.96 6.56
CA ASN A 34 22.55 -4.77 5.18
C ASN A 34 21.39 -3.78 5.04
N GLN A 35 20.89 -3.20 6.15
CA GLN A 35 19.75 -2.28 6.11
C GLN A 35 19.95 -1.13 5.11
N GLY A 36 21.08 -0.43 5.17
CA GLY A 36 21.36 0.68 4.25
C GLY A 36 21.36 0.28 2.78
N LYS A 37 21.81 -0.95 2.47
CA LYS A 37 21.76 -1.48 1.10
C LYS A 37 20.35 -1.80 0.67
N ALA A 38 19.55 -2.41 1.55
CA ALA A 38 18.13 -2.70 1.30
C ALA A 38 17.34 -1.41 1.10
N TYR A 39 17.54 -0.40 1.94
CA TYR A 39 16.89 0.92 1.79
C TYR A 39 17.21 1.55 0.44
N LYS A 40 18.48 1.48 0.03
CA LYS A 40 18.91 2.01 -1.28
C LYS A 40 18.22 1.30 -2.44
N ILE A 41 17.99 -0.01 -2.37
CA ILE A 41 17.24 -0.75 -3.40
C ILE A 41 15.79 -0.27 -3.46
N PHE A 42 15.17 -0.01 -2.29
CA PHE A 42 13.82 0.56 -2.26
C PHE A 42 13.79 1.96 -2.85
N ASP A 43 14.71 2.83 -2.48
CA ASP A 43 14.78 4.21 -2.95
C ASP A 43 15.03 4.29 -4.47
N ASP A 44 15.93 3.46 -4.98
CA ASP A 44 16.31 3.50 -6.39
C ASP A 44 15.26 2.85 -7.31
N TYR A 45 14.52 1.83 -6.84
CA TYR A 45 13.70 1.00 -7.72
C TYR A 45 12.24 0.85 -7.29
N MET A 46 11.96 0.63 -5.99
CA MET A 46 10.61 0.29 -5.54
C MET A 46 9.76 1.54 -5.31
N ASN A 47 10.30 2.52 -4.56
CA ASN A 47 9.59 3.75 -4.22
C ASN A 47 9.13 4.53 -5.47
N PRO A 48 9.94 4.67 -6.55
CA PRO A 48 9.49 5.33 -7.77
C PRO A 48 8.27 4.66 -8.41
N ILE A 49 8.19 3.33 -8.38
CA ILE A 49 7.07 2.57 -8.95
C ILE A 49 5.79 2.82 -8.15
N TRP A 50 5.86 2.72 -6.82
CA TRP A 50 4.69 2.95 -5.96
C TRP A 50 4.24 4.40 -6.02
N ASN A 51 5.16 5.37 -6.09
CA ASN A 51 4.83 6.78 -6.27
C ASN A 51 4.07 7.02 -7.59
N GLN A 52 4.50 6.42 -8.70
CA GLN A 52 3.76 6.49 -9.96
C GLN A 52 2.33 5.97 -9.84
N LEU A 53 2.11 4.88 -9.08
CA LEU A 53 0.75 4.35 -8.87
C LEU A 53 -0.12 5.29 -8.03
N VAL A 54 0.47 6.10 -7.15
CA VAL A 54 -0.23 7.19 -6.46
C VAL A 54 -0.61 8.29 -7.45
N ASP A 55 0.35 8.75 -8.26
CA ASP A 55 0.15 9.82 -9.24
C ASP A 55 -0.91 9.45 -10.30
N GLU A 56 -0.97 8.17 -10.66
CA GLU A 56 -1.98 7.60 -11.56
C GLU A 56 -3.34 7.37 -10.89
N GLY A 57 -3.45 7.59 -9.58
CA GLY A 57 -4.69 7.38 -8.82
C GLY A 57 -5.09 5.91 -8.65
N MET A 58 -4.17 4.98 -8.86
CA MET A 58 -4.40 3.54 -8.64
C MET A 58 -4.40 3.19 -7.16
N ILE A 59 -3.61 3.91 -6.36
CA ILE A 59 -3.58 3.84 -4.90
C ILE A 59 -3.77 5.23 -4.31
N ILE A 60 -4.27 5.30 -3.08
CA ILE A 60 -4.50 6.57 -2.38
C ILE A 60 -3.18 7.12 -1.85
N SER A 61 -2.38 6.25 -1.23
CA SER A 61 -1.08 6.62 -0.69
C SER A 61 -0.14 5.43 -0.60
N TYR A 62 1.12 5.74 -0.61
CA TYR A 62 2.23 4.84 -0.34
C TYR A 62 3.13 5.46 0.73
N SER A 63 3.62 4.65 1.64
CA SER A 63 4.60 5.07 2.65
C SER A 63 5.61 3.97 2.87
N MET A 64 6.88 4.31 2.85
CA MET A 64 7.97 3.46 3.33
C MET A 64 8.36 3.92 4.73
N MET A 65 8.56 2.99 5.63
CA MET A 65 8.91 3.23 7.02
C MET A 65 10.13 2.40 7.40
N THR A 66 11.09 3.04 8.03
CA THR A 66 12.25 2.38 8.62
C THR A 66 12.10 2.34 10.13
N HIS A 67 12.70 1.35 10.75
CA HIS A 67 12.68 1.20 12.19
C HIS A 67 13.44 2.35 12.88
N ALA A 68 12.72 3.13 13.68
CA ALA A 68 13.30 4.15 14.51
C ALA A 68 13.47 3.68 15.96
N TRP A 69 12.54 2.84 16.44
CA TRP A 69 12.46 2.40 17.82
C TRP A 69 11.50 1.23 17.99
N GLY A 70 11.86 0.21 18.76
CA GLY A 70 10.92 -0.84 19.20
C GLY A 70 11.25 -2.24 18.71
N ASP A 71 10.56 -2.76 17.71
CA ASP A 71 10.65 -4.17 17.30
C ASP A 71 11.67 -4.44 16.19
N GLU A 72 11.70 -5.69 15.72
CA GLU A 72 12.68 -6.17 14.74
C GLU A 72 12.27 -5.95 13.27
N TRP A 73 11.02 -5.49 12.99
CA TRP A 73 10.53 -5.21 11.64
C TRP A 73 11.02 -3.85 11.16
N ASN A 74 12.18 -3.83 10.52
CA ASN A 74 12.99 -2.64 10.33
C ASN A 74 12.91 -2.01 8.93
N LEU A 75 12.21 -2.64 8.00
CA LEU A 75 11.89 -2.11 6.68
C LEU A 75 10.44 -2.45 6.34
N ASN A 76 9.57 -1.46 6.38
CA ASN A 76 8.14 -1.66 6.19
C ASN A 76 7.62 -0.73 5.11
N TYR A 77 6.57 -1.14 4.40
CA TYR A 77 5.82 -0.21 3.57
C TYR A 77 4.32 -0.44 3.70
N MET A 78 3.58 0.63 3.47
CA MET A 78 2.13 0.66 3.57
C MET A 78 1.54 1.22 2.29
N ILE A 79 0.50 0.56 1.80
CA ILE A 79 -0.30 0.99 0.66
C ILE A 79 -1.74 1.13 1.11
N ILE A 80 -2.35 2.28 0.79
CA ILE A 80 -3.77 2.52 1.04
C ILE A 80 -4.52 2.55 -0.29
N THR A 81 -5.61 1.79 -0.38
CA THR A 81 -6.50 1.75 -1.55
C THR A 81 -7.95 2.00 -1.14
N LYS A 82 -8.77 2.43 -2.10
CA LYS A 82 -10.18 2.75 -1.83
C LYS A 82 -11.04 1.53 -1.54
N ASP A 83 -10.68 0.37 -2.09
CA ASP A 83 -11.41 -0.88 -1.98
C ASP A 83 -10.52 -2.08 -2.32
N HIS A 84 -11.02 -3.29 -2.06
CA HIS A 84 -10.30 -4.54 -2.30
C HIS A 84 -9.97 -4.77 -3.78
N ALA A 85 -10.88 -4.44 -4.69
CA ALA A 85 -10.64 -4.61 -6.13
C ALA A 85 -9.52 -3.70 -6.63
N SER A 86 -9.51 -2.45 -6.14
CA SER A 86 -8.43 -1.49 -6.41
C SER A 86 -7.09 -1.98 -5.83
N PHE A 87 -7.09 -2.59 -4.65
CA PHE A 87 -5.90 -3.21 -4.08
C PHE A 87 -5.35 -4.30 -4.99
N LEU A 88 -6.17 -5.27 -5.39
CA LEU A 88 -5.72 -6.36 -6.26
C LEU A 88 -5.15 -5.86 -7.59
N LYS A 89 -5.80 -4.85 -8.19
CA LYS A 89 -5.34 -4.24 -9.44
C LYS A 89 -4.00 -3.53 -9.25
N ALA A 90 -3.88 -2.68 -8.22
CA ALA A 90 -2.65 -1.94 -7.94
C ALA A 90 -1.49 -2.86 -7.58
N TRP A 91 -1.76 -3.90 -6.78
CA TRP A 91 -0.79 -4.91 -6.40
C TRP A 91 -0.23 -5.66 -7.61
N SER A 92 -1.11 -6.13 -8.49
CA SER A 92 -0.72 -6.80 -9.73
C SER A 92 0.11 -5.90 -10.64
N GLU A 93 -0.31 -4.66 -10.84
CA GLU A 93 0.41 -3.70 -11.69
C GLU A 93 1.75 -3.29 -11.08
N GLY A 94 1.80 -3.04 -9.77
CA GLY A 94 3.03 -2.72 -9.07
C GLY A 94 4.08 -3.81 -9.23
N PHE A 95 3.72 -5.06 -8.97
CA PHE A 95 4.65 -6.18 -9.15
C PHE A 95 5.03 -6.45 -10.61
N LYS A 96 4.15 -6.18 -11.56
CA LYS A 96 4.49 -6.23 -12.97
C LYS A 96 5.57 -5.20 -13.31
N ARG A 97 5.43 -3.96 -12.84
CA ARG A 97 6.44 -2.89 -13.04
C ARG A 97 7.75 -3.23 -12.32
N ILE A 98 7.68 -3.69 -11.09
CA ILE A 98 8.87 -4.12 -10.33
C ILE A 98 9.65 -5.17 -11.13
N ARG A 99 8.99 -6.23 -11.59
CA ARG A 99 9.64 -7.30 -12.36
C ARG A 99 10.24 -6.85 -13.68
N SER A 100 9.70 -5.80 -14.31
CA SER A 100 10.22 -5.25 -15.56
C SER A 100 11.32 -4.21 -15.40
N THR A 101 11.43 -3.59 -14.19
CA THR A 101 12.29 -2.44 -13.96
C THR A 101 13.47 -2.76 -13.05
N VAL A 102 13.23 -3.59 -12.02
CA VAL A 102 14.26 -3.94 -11.04
C VAL A 102 15.21 -4.98 -11.66
N PRO A 103 16.52 -4.72 -11.73
CA PRO A 103 17.48 -5.72 -12.16
C PRO A 103 17.40 -6.97 -11.28
N GLN A 104 17.44 -8.15 -11.90
CA GLN A 104 17.34 -9.43 -11.18
C GLN A 104 18.37 -9.53 -10.06
N GLU A 105 19.59 -9.05 -10.28
CA GLU A 105 20.66 -9.00 -9.28
C GLU A 105 20.22 -8.22 -8.02
N LYS A 106 19.55 -7.06 -8.18
CA LYS A 106 19.09 -6.23 -7.07
C LYS A 106 17.94 -6.87 -6.32
N TRP A 107 17.06 -7.56 -7.04
CA TRP A 107 16.03 -8.37 -6.42
C TRP A 107 16.63 -9.49 -5.56
N ASP A 108 17.61 -10.22 -6.10
CA ASP A 108 18.29 -11.31 -5.40
C ASP A 108 19.09 -10.81 -4.18
N GLU A 109 19.70 -9.61 -4.29
CA GLU A 109 20.32 -8.95 -3.15
C GLU A 109 19.32 -8.66 -2.04
N LEU A 110 18.17 -8.05 -2.37
CA LEU A 110 17.13 -7.73 -1.41
C LEU A 110 16.61 -8.99 -0.71
N MET A 111 16.37 -10.06 -1.48
CA MET A 111 15.94 -11.35 -0.92
C MET A 111 16.97 -11.94 0.04
N ARG A 112 18.26 -11.83 -0.25
CA ARG A 112 19.33 -12.29 0.66
C ARG A 112 19.42 -11.46 1.93
N TYR A 113 19.11 -10.17 1.88
CA TYR A 113 19.16 -9.28 3.05
C TYR A 113 17.92 -9.42 3.95
N THR A 114 16.82 -9.91 3.37
CA THR A 114 15.55 -10.08 4.09
C THR A 114 15.52 -11.44 4.79
N LEU A 115 15.54 -11.44 6.11
CA LEU A 115 15.49 -12.64 6.94
C LEU A 115 14.08 -13.20 7.05
N GLU A 116 13.09 -12.32 7.19
CA GLU A 116 11.69 -12.64 7.33
C GLU A 116 10.84 -11.55 6.68
N HIS A 117 9.68 -11.90 6.14
CA HIS A 117 8.69 -10.94 5.70
C HIS A 117 7.27 -11.41 5.99
N LYS A 118 6.34 -10.47 6.10
CA LYS A 118 4.91 -10.76 6.17
C LYS A 118 4.11 -9.65 5.50
N ASP A 119 3.05 -10.08 4.84
CA ASP A 119 2.04 -9.22 4.25
C ASP A 119 0.75 -9.30 5.05
N ASN A 120 0.19 -8.15 5.39
CA ASN A 120 -1.08 -8.06 6.09
C ASN A 120 -2.00 -7.11 5.34
N LEU A 121 -3.21 -7.55 5.07
CA LEU A 121 -4.26 -6.74 4.46
C LEU A 121 -5.35 -6.45 5.49
N TYR A 122 -5.60 -5.17 5.75
CA TYR A 122 -6.58 -4.70 6.73
C TYR A 122 -7.71 -3.96 6.03
N SER A 123 -8.94 -4.12 6.53
CA SER A 123 -10.02 -3.20 6.23
C SER A 123 -9.81 -1.92 7.03
N LEU A 124 -9.84 -0.78 6.36
CA LEU A 124 -9.69 0.52 6.99
C LEU A 124 -11.00 0.91 7.68
N ARG A 125 -11.03 0.82 9.01
CA ARG A 125 -12.23 1.07 9.79
C ARG A 125 -12.51 2.56 10.02
N HIS A 126 -11.46 3.36 10.13
CA HIS A 126 -11.53 4.81 10.32
C HIS A 126 -10.28 5.46 9.72
N HIS A 127 -10.48 6.53 8.99
CA HIS A 127 -9.42 7.35 8.43
C HIS A 127 -9.88 8.81 8.46
N TYR A 128 -9.00 9.70 8.84
CA TYR A 128 -9.26 11.14 8.90
C TYR A 128 -8.08 11.89 8.29
N ASP A 129 -8.30 12.53 7.15
CA ASP A 129 -7.28 13.28 6.40
C ASP A 129 -7.08 14.72 6.90
N GLY A 130 -7.83 15.13 7.89
CA GLY A 130 -7.90 16.53 8.30
C GLY A 130 -8.72 17.39 7.32
N LYS A 131 -8.86 18.66 7.63
CA LYS A 131 -9.44 19.63 6.69
C LYS A 131 -8.35 20.03 5.69
N LYS A 132 -8.56 19.76 4.40
CA LYS A 132 -7.77 20.41 3.35
C LYS A 132 -8.15 21.90 3.38
N ASN A 133 -7.27 22.74 3.89
CA ASN A 133 -7.39 24.20 3.78
C ASN A 133 -7.12 24.62 2.35
#